data_f9d2983cbc915c3df4ae97220ca3f21b
#
_entry.id   f9d2983cbc915c3df4ae97220ca3f21b
#
_cell.length_a   1.000
_cell.length_b   1.000
_cell.length_c   1.000
_cell.angle_alpha   90.00
_cell.angle_beta   90.00
_cell.angle_gamma   90.00
#
_symmetry.space_group_name_H-M   'P 1'
#
loop_
_entity.id
_entity.type
_entity.pdbx_description
1 polymer ?
#
loop_
_entity_poly.entity_id
_entity_poly.type
_entity_poly.pdbx_seq_one_letter_code
_entity_poly.pdbx_strand_id
1 'polypeptide(L)'
;MQKKNPKYDYGIHLTLTCEWEKHRFGPVLPLSEVPSLVDENGHFFKKREQLHKHASSAEIEKEMKAQIDLAIQYGLQPSHIDSHMYSVASSPAIFKVYKELENKYHIPVLISKNLYKNTGYDFINSIHETDLTLEQIHMGTFKDFESGKLWEFYENALQNLEEGINLILTHPAFDDDEMKSITINHPNFGSKWRKIDYDFFTSNRCKALLKENEIELVDWRDLKI
;
A
#
# COMPACT_ATOMS: atom_id res chain seq x y z
N MET A 1 -15.56 2.19 -11.54
CA MET A 1 -15.19 3.43 -10.82
C MET A 1 -14.40 4.36 -11.74
N GLN A 2 -13.27 3.97 -12.30
CA GLN A 2 -12.41 4.78 -13.20
C GLN A 2 -13.16 5.35 -14.42
N LYS A 3 -14.03 4.56 -15.08
CA LYS A 3 -14.86 5.04 -16.22
C LYS A 3 -15.73 6.26 -15.86
N LYS A 4 -16.12 6.42 -14.58
CA LYS A 4 -16.90 7.57 -14.11
C LYS A 4 -16.01 8.76 -13.73
N ASN A 5 -14.77 8.50 -13.37
CA ASN A 5 -13.82 9.51 -12.90
C ASN A 5 -12.42 9.25 -13.51
N PRO A 6 -12.27 9.43 -14.84
CA PRO A 6 -11.03 9.10 -15.55
C PRO A 6 -9.85 9.99 -15.17
N LYS A 7 -10.11 11.10 -14.50
CA LYS A 7 -9.08 12.04 -14.03
C LYS A 7 -8.37 11.58 -12.76
N TYR A 8 -8.99 10.67 -12.00
CA TYR A 8 -8.37 10.17 -10.77
C TYR A 8 -7.29 9.16 -11.09
N ASP A 9 -6.26 9.18 -10.28
CA ASP A 9 -5.18 8.22 -10.32
C ASP A 9 -5.56 6.94 -9.59
N TYR A 10 -5.36 5.79 -10.24
CA TYR A 10 -5.72 4.49 -9.70
C TYR A 10 -4.54 3.53 -9.82
N GLY A 11 -4.07 3.03 -8.67
CA GLY A 11 -3.09 1.96 -8.58
C GLY A 11 -3.70 0.59 -8.30
N ILE A 12 -2.86 -0.42 -8.34
CA ILE A 12 -3.18 -1.79 -7.90
C ILE A 12 -2.44 -2.06 -6.59
N HIS A 13 -3.21 -2.31 -5.53
CA HIS A 13 -2.70 -2.66 -4.21
C HIS A 13 -2.57 -4.17 -4.07
N LEU A 14 -1.42 -4.74 -4.48
CA LEU A 14 -1.15 -6.17 -4.43
C LEU A 14 -1.26 -6.68 -3.00
N THR A 15 -2.11 -7.68 -2.81
CA THR A 15 -2.46 -8.17 -1.49
C THR A 15 -2.10 -9.65 -1.37
N LEU A 16 -1.25 -9.98 -0.39
CA LEU A 16 -0.79 -11.34 -0.08
C LEU A 16 -1.02 -11.73 1.39
N THR A 17 -1.62 -10.82 2.17
CA THR A 17 -1.96 -11.05 3.57
C THR A 17 -3.36 -10.53 3.87
N CYS A 18 -4.00 -11.07 4.89
CA CYS A 18 -5.30 -10.61 5.36
C CYS A 18 -5.33 -10.63 6.89
N GLU A 19 -5.08 -9.50 7.52
CA GLU A 19 -4.98 -9.33 8.97
C GLU A 19 -6.35 -9.34 9.67
N TRP A 20 -7.44 -9.08 8.95
CA TRP A 20 -8.77 -8.93 9.52
C TRP A 20 -9.28 -10.21 10.19
N GLU A 21 -10.03 -10.10 11.27
CA GLU A 21 -10.55 -11.26 11.98
C GLU A 21 -11.82 -11.83 11.35
N LYS A 22 -12.77 -10.96 11.00
CA LYS A 22 -14.09 -11.36 10.50
C LYS A 22 -14.25 -11.27 8.99
N HIS A 23 -13.47 -10.44 8.35
CA HIS A 23 -13.52 -10.25 6.89
C HIS A 23 -12.28 -10.86 6.24
N ARG A 24 -12.17 -12.19 6.38
CA ARG A 24 -11.08 -12.97 5.79
C ARG A 24 -11.31 -13.14 4.31
N PHE A 25 -10.25 -13.02 3.53
CA PHE A 25 -10.25 -13.30 2.10
C PHE A 25 -8.98 -14.06 1.69
N GLY A 26 -9.02 -14.64 0.50
CA GLY A 26 -7.95 -15.42 -0.09
C GLY A 26 -7.56 -14.91 -1.47
N PRO A 27 -6.79 -15.71 -2.23
CA PRO A 27 -6.26 -15.37 -3.53
C PRO A 27 -7.35 -15.24 -4.61
N VAL A 28 -7.01 -14.55 -5.69
CA VAL A 28 -7.79 -14.49 -6.93
C VAL A 28 -7.75 -15.83 -7.64
N LEU A 29 -6.60 -16.50 -7.61
CA LEU A 29 -6.43 -17.83 -8.21
C LEU A 29 -7.13 -18.92 -7.38
N PRO A 30 -7.48 -20.05 -8.01
CA PRO A 30 -7.94 -21.25 -7.30
C PRO A 30 -6.89 -21.70 -6.26
N LEU A 31 -7.36 -22.14 -5.08
CA LEU A 31 -6.49 -22.56 -3.98
C LEU A 31 -5.51 -23.67 -4.38
N SER A 32 -5.91 -24.55 -5.33
CA SER A 32 -5.05 -25.61 -5.85
C SER A 32 -3.82 -25.12 -6.62
N GLU A 33 -3.84 -23.88 -7.09
CA GLU A 33 -2.71 -23.27 -7.83
C GLU A 33 -1.74 -22.52 -6.94
N VAL A 34 -2.20 -22.07 -5.77
CA VAL A 34 -1.44 -21.25 -4.83
C VAL A 34 -1.60 -21.71 -3.37
N PRO A 35 -1.48 -23.03 -3.09
CA PRO A 35 -1.72 -23.58 -1.76
C PRO A 35 -0.78 -23.05 -0.69
N SER A 36 0.42 -22.58 -1.04
CA SER A 36 1.39 -22.06 -0.09
C SER A 36 1.09 -20.64 0.39
N LEU A 37 0.11 -19.96 -0.22
CA LEU A 37 -0.24 -18.56 0.12
C LEU A 37 -1.33 -18.47 1.19
N VAL A 38 -1.93 -19.59 1.57
CA VAL A 38 -3.15 -19.60 2.40
C VAL A 38 -3.02 -20.47 3.64
N ASP A 39 -3.87 -20.17 4.63
CA ASP A 39 -4.08 -21.00 5.81
C ASP A 39 -4.99 -22.20 5.50
N GLU A 40 -5.25 -23.04 6.52
CA GLU A 40 -6.12 -24.23 6.41
C GLU A 40 -7.56 -23.94 5.99
N ASN A 41 -8.00 -22.67 6.08
CA ASN A 41 -9.33 -22.24 5.68
C ASN A 41 -9.36 -21.61 4.28
N GLY A 42 -8.22 -21.58 3.58
CA GLY A 42 -8.11 -21.00 2.24
C GLY A 42 -8.00 -19.46 2.24
N HIS A 43 -7.67 -18.85 3.35
CA HIS A 43 -7.47 -17.41 3.44
C HIS A 43 -5.98 -17.04 3.45
N PHE A 44 -5.63 -15.89 2.93
CA PHE A 44 -4.28 -15.36 3.09
C PHE A 44 -3.86 -15.33 4.56
N PHE A 45 -2.58 -15.54 4.83
CA PHE A 45 -2.04 -15.42 6.18
C PHE A 45 -2.26 -14.02 6.77
N LYS A 46 -2.40 -13.96 8.10
CA LYS A 46 -2.60 -12.67 8.79
C LYS A 46 -1.34 -11.81 8.83
N LYS A 47 -0.16 -12.42 8.79
CA LYS A 47 1.12 -11.75 9.05
C LYS A 47 2.14 -12.02 7.95
N ARG A 48 2.98 -11.04 7.67
CA ARG A 48 4.09 -11.14 6.71
C ARG A 48 5.08 -12.27 7.04
N GLU A 49 5.32 -12.50 8.32
CA GLU A 49 6.23 -13.57 8.78
C GLU A 49 5.70 -14.96 8.40
N GLN A 50 4.38 -15.15 8.43
CA GLN A 50 3.74 -16.39 7.99
C GLN A 50 3.86 -16.54 6.46
N LEU A 51 3.59 -15.48 5.71
CA LEU A 51 3.79 -15.45 4.26
C LEU A 51 5.23 -15.82 3.92
N HIS A 52 6.22 -15.15 4.52
CA HIS A 52 7.64 -15.42 4.30
C HIS A 52 8.03 -16.88 4.58
N LYS A 53 7.46 -17.47 5.63
CA LYS A 53 7.79 -18.83 6.06
C LYS A 53 7.23 -19.91 5.12
N HIS A 54 6.05 -19.67 4.55
CA HIS A 54 5.28 -20.70 3.85
C HIS A 54 5.20 -20.51 2.34
N ALA A 55 5.24 -19.27 1.86
CA ALA A 55 4.92 -18.97 0.47
C ALA A 55 6.04 -19.34 -0.50
N SER A 56 5.66 -19.99 -1.60
CA SER A 56 6.50 -20.20 -2.76
C SER A 56 6.58 -18.93 -3.62
N SER A 57 7.79 -18.51 -4.00
CA SER A 57 7.95 -17.35 -4.89
C SER A 57 7.22 -17.51 -6.23
N ALA A 58 7.16 -18.74 -6.74
CA ALA A 58 6.44 -19.03 -8.00
C ALA A 58 4.92 -18.85 -7.84
N GLU A 59 4.36 -19.19 -6.68
CA GLU A 59 2.94 -18.99 -6.40
C GLU A 59 2.62 -17.52 -6.14
N ILE A 60 3.53 -16.80 -5.44
CA ILE A 60 3.42 -15.34 -5.27
C ILE A 60 3.39 -14.65 -6.63
N GLU A 61 4.29 -15.03 -7.55
CA GLU A 61 4.33 -14.47 -8.91
C GLU A 61 3.01 -14.71 -9.65
N LYS A 62 2.49 -15.94 -9.59
CA LYS A 62 1.21 -16.27 -10.24
C LYS A 62 0.07 -15.43 -9.68
N GLU A 63 -0.05 -15.33 -8.36
CA GLU A 63 -1.13 -14.60 -7.71
C GLU A 63 -1.05 -13.10 -7.99
N MET A 64 0.13 -12.49 -7.88
CA MET A 64 0.32 -11.07 -8.21
C MET A 64 -0.09 -10.77 -9.64
N LYS A 65 0.30 -11.62 -10.60
CA LYS A 65 -0.11 -11.50 -12.00
C LYS A 65 -1.62 -11.60 -12.14
N ALA A 66 -2.25 -12.57 -11.48
CA ALA A 66 -3.69 -12.76 -11.53
C ALA A 66 -4.45 -11.54 -10.98
N GLN A 67 -3.96 -10.90 -9.91
CA GLN A 67 -4.56 -9.67 -9.38
C GLN A 67 -4.46 -8.52 -10.38
N ILE A 68 -3.32 -8.34 -11.05
CA ILE A 68 -3.13 -7.31 -12.06
C ILE A 68 -4.01 -7.58 -13.29
N ASP A 69 -3.97 -8.81 -13.80
CA ASP A 69 -4.72 -9.22 -14.99
C ASP A 69 -6.24 -9.05 -14.76
N LEU A 70 -6.72 -9.42 -13.57
CA LEU A 70 -8.12 -9.25 -13.20
C LEU A 70 -8.53 -7.77 -13.17
N ALA A 71 -7.70 -6.90 -12.58
CA ALA A 71 -7.96 -5.46 -12.54
C ALA A 71 -8.04 -4.86 -13.95
N ILE A 72 -7.11 -5.24 -14.83
CA ILE A 72 -7.09 -4.81 -16.23
C ILE A 72 -8.31 -5.35 -16.98
N GLN A 73 -8.68 -6.61 -16.75
CA GLN A 73 -9.88 -7.22 -17.36
C GLN A 73 -11.16 -6.47 -16.98
N TYR A 74 -11.25 -5.96 -15.76
CA TYR A 74 -12.36 -5.09 -15.33
C TYR A 74 -12.27 -3.67 -15.88
N GLY A 75 -11.26 -3.37 -16.71
CA GLY A 75 -11.09 -2.11 -17.40
C GLY A 75 -10.37 -1.04 -16.59
N LEU A 76 -9.62 -1.43 -15.54
CA LEU A 76 -8.71 -0.53 -14.87
C LEU A 76 -7.50 -0.26 -15.77
N GLN A 77 -7.09 1.00 -15.84
CA GLN A 77 -5.82 1.44 -16.41
C GLN A 77 -4.95 1.93 -15.25
N PRO A 78 -4.20 1.02 -14.61
CA PRO A 78 -3.45 1.38 -13.42
C PRO A 78 -2.26 2.27 -13.76
N SER A 79 -2.02 3.25 -12.92
CA SER A 79 -0.88 4.16 -13.04
C SER A 79 0.34 3.65 -12.29
N HIS A 80 0.14 2.83 -11.27
CA HIS A 80 1.19 2.27 -10.43
C HIS A 80 0.74 0.98 -9.74
N ILE A 81 1.71 0.30 -9.14
CA ILE A 81 1.50 -0.88 -8.32
C ILE A 81 2.17 -0.65 -6.97
N ASP A 82 1.46 -0.93 -5.89
CA ASP A 82 2.02 -0.97 -4.54
C ASP A 82 1.64 -2.29 -3.84
N SER A 83 1.98 -2.46 -2.56
CA SER A 83 1.67 -3.71 -1.87
C SER A 83 1.12 -3.51 -0.46
N HIS A 84 0.08 -4.28 -0.16
CA HIS A 84 -0.53 -4.36 1.16
C HIS A 84 0.50 -4.78 2.21
N MET A 85 0.54 -4.01 3.33
CA MET A 85 1.46 -4.23 4.45
C MET A 85 2.94 -4.34 4.04
N TYR A 86 3.33 -3.80 2.88
CA TYR A 86 4.67 -3.97 2.31
C TYR A 86 5.12 -5.44 2.24
N SER A 87 4.19 -6.34 1.95
CA SER A 87 4.43 -7.78 1.90
C SER A 87 5.50 -8.16 0.88
N VAL A 88 5.70 -7.37 -0.17
CA VAL A 88 6.77 -7.54 -1.16
C VAL A 88 8.18 -7.40 -0.56
N ALA A 89 8.33 -6.71 0.56
CA ALA A 89 9.58 -6.58 1.27
C ALA A 89 9.81 -7.70 2.32
N SER A 90 9.01 -8.76 2.30
CA SER A 90 9.16 -9.89 3.22
C SER A 90 10.38 -10.77 2.91
N SER A 91 10.90 -10.74 1.68
CA SER A 91 12.16 -11.38 1.31
C SER A 91 12.72 -10.82 0.00
N PRO A 92 14.04 -10.96 -0.26
CA PRO A 92 14.64 -10.59 -1.55
C PRO A 92 14.02 -11.30 -2.76
N ALA A 93 13.61 -12.55 -2.60
CA ALA A 93 12.98 -13.32 -3.67
C ALA A 93 11.60 -12.74 -4.05
N ILE A 94 10.78 -12.34 -3.06
CA ILE A 94 9.48 -11.72 -3.30
C ILE A 94 9.68 -10.32 -3.92
N PHE A 95 10.64 -9.56 -3.42
CA PHE A 95 10.94 -8.24 -3.97
C PHE A 95 11.39 -8.29 -5.43
N LYS A 96 12.20 -9.30 -5.79
CA LYS A 96 12.58 -9.53 -7.18
C LYS A 96 11.37 -9.77 -8.08
N VAL A 97 10.45 -10.65 -7.66
CA VAL A 97 9.19 -10.89 -8.39
C VAL A 97 8.42 -9.58 -8.57
N TYR A 98 8.28 -8.81 -7.50
CA TYR A 98 7.59 -7.51 -7.54
C TYR A 98 8.18 -6.55 -8.58
N LYS A 99 9.51 -6.42 -8.63
CA LYS A 99 10.18 -5.59 -9.63
C LYS A 99 10.01 -6.09 -11.06
N GLU A 100 9.98 -7.42 -11.26
CA GLU A 100 9.76 -8.00 -12.59
C GLU A 100 8.36 -7.67 -13.17
N LEU A 101 7.37 -7.37 -12.30
CA LEU A 101 6.04 -6.94 -12.75
C LEU A 101 6.07 -5.59 -13.47
N GLU A 102 6.92 -4.65 -13.02
CA GLU A 102 7.10 -3.36 -13.69
C GLU A 102 7.49 -3.55 -15.16
N ASN A 103 8.51 -4.37 -15.41
CA ASN A 103 8.97 -4.67 -16.76
C ASN A 103 7.90 -5.39 -17.59
N LYS A 104 7.16 -6.31 -16.97
CA LYS A 104 6.15 -7.11 -17.67
C LYS A 104 4.93 -6.30 -18.08
N TYR A 105 4.44 -5.44 -17.18
CA TYR A 105 3.18 -4.70 -17.39
C TYR A 105 3.41 -3.26 -17.86
N HIS A 106 4.65 -2.77 -17.83
CA HIS A 106 4.99 -1.37 -18.08
C HIS A 106 4.22 -0.42 -17.15
N ILE A 107 4.10 -0.81 -15.89
CA ILE A 107 3.43 -0.06 -14.81
C ILE A 107 4.44 0.09 -13.69
N PRO A 108 4.75 1.34 -13.24
CA PRO A 108 5.72 1.57 -12.18
C PRO A 108 5.31 0.89 -10.87
N VAL A 109 6.28 0.38 -10.14
CA VAL A 109 6.09 -0.19 -8.83
C VAL A 109 6.59 0.79 -7.75
N LEU A 110 5.87 0.86 -6.62
CA LEU A 110 6.28 1.69 -5.49
C LEU A 110 7.57 1.16 -4.87
N ILE A 111 8.64 1.94 -4.92
CA ILE A 111 9.92 1.65 -4.28
C ILE A 111 10.30 2.82 -3.37
N SER A 112 10.67 2.50 -2.13
CA SER A 112 11.24 3.46 -1.18
C SER A 112 12.47 2.89 -0.49
N LYS A 113 13.60 3.55 -0.68
CA LYS A 113 14.87 3.18 -0.03
C LYS A 113 14.75 3.21 1.50
N ASN A 114 14.05 4.18 2.03
CA ASN A 114 13.89 4.36 3.48
C ASN A 114 12.99 3.29 4.11
N LEU A 115 11.93 2.89 3.42
CA LEU A 115 11.04 1.84 3.90
C LEU A 115 11.76 0.51 4.04
N TYR A 116 12.63 0.18 3.08
CA TYR A 116 13.30 -1.12 3.05
C TYR A 116 14.53 -1.22 3.94
N LYS A 117 15.11 -0.12 4.39
CA LYS A 117 16.25 -0.13 5.33
C LYS A 117 15.95 -0.90 6.62
N ASN A 118 14.69 -0.92 7.05
CA ASN A 118 14.28 -1.51 8.33
C ASN A 118 13.81 -2.96 8.20
N THR A 119 13.88 -3.58 7.02
CA THR A 119 13.38 -4.95 6.80
C THR A 119 14.38 -6.05 7.20
N GLY A 120 15.63 -5.69 7.45
CA GLY A 120 16.71 -6.65 7.73
C GLY A 120 17.31 -7.30 6.48
N TYR A 121 16.82 -6.92 5.27
CA TYR A 121 17.33 -7.40 3.98
C TYR A 121 17.99 -6.25 3.21
N ASP A 122 19.04 -6.59 2.45
CA ASP A 122 19.70 -5.64 1.55
C ASP A 122 18.96 -5.60 0.21
N PHE A 123 18.00 -4.68 0.09
CA PHE A 123 17.30 -4.39 -1.17
C PHE A 123 17.99 -3.31 -2.02
N ILE A 124 18.96 -2.58 -1.43
CA ILE A 124 19.59 -1.43 -2.08
C ILE A 124 20.28 -1.87 -3.37
N ASN A 125 20.94 -3.02 -3.35
CA ASN A 125 21.60 -3.59 -4.53
C ASN A 125 20.63 -4.08 -5.62
N SER A 126 19.35 -4.18 -5.30
CA SER A 126 18.28 -4.54 -6.25
C SER A 126 17.53 -3.33 -6.81
N ILE A 127 17.87 -2.11 -6.36
CA ILE A 127 17.28 -0.86 -6.83
C ILE A 127 18.26 -0.23 -7.81
N HIS A 128 17.82 0.02 -9.04
CA HIS A 128 18.63 0.64 -10.10
C HIS A 128 18.37 2.15 -10.15
N GLU A 129 19.30 2.89 -10.75
CA GLU A 129 19.16 4.35 -10.93
C GLU A 129 17.96 4.73 -11.81
N THR A 130 17.51 3.82 -12.64
CA THR A 130 16.33 3.98 -13.50
C THR A 130 15.02 3.71 -12.80
N ASP A 131 15.03 3.13 -11.59
CA ASP A 131 13.80 2.85 -10.85
C ASP A 131 13.22 4.17 -10.30
N LEU A 132 11.90 4.34 -10.41
CA LEU A 132 11.20 5.43 -9.74
C LEU A 132 11.20 5.19 -8.23
N THR A 133 11.97 5.97 -7.50
CA THR A 133 12.06 5.86 -6.04
C THR A 133 11.48 7.09 -5.36
N LEU A 134 10.79 6.88 -4.25
CA LEU A 134 10.33 7.98 -3.39
C LEU A 134 11.39 8.32 -2.36
N GLU A 135 11.62 9.63 -2.15
CA GLU A 135 12.54 10.14 -1.14
C GLU A 135 12.03 9.79 0.26
N GLN A 136 10.78 10.12 0.54
CA GLN A 136 10.16 9.91 1.84
C GLN A 136 8.80 9.26 1.72
N ILE A 137 8.53 8.36 2.67
CA ILE A 137 7.17 7.86 2.97
C ILE A 137 6.84 8.23 4.40
N HIS A 138 5.76 8.99 4.57
CA HIS A 138 5.22 9.41 5.85
C HIS A 138 4.00 8.55 6.19
N MET A 139 4.02 7.93 7.35
CA MET A 139 2.93 7.11 7.85
C MET A 139 2.79 7.32 9.35
N GLY A 140 1.58 7.61 9.82
CA GLY A 140 1.29 7.71 11.25
C GLY A 140 1.65 6.43 11.98
N THR A 141 2.15 6.57 13.20
CA THR A 141 2.51 5.41 14.04
C THR A 141 1.37 5.04 14.98
N PHE A 142 1.41 3.81 15.49
CA PHE A 142 0.47 3.37 16.54
C PHE A 142 0.49 4.32 17.74
N LYS A 143 1.67 4.80 18.12
CA LYS A 143 1.83 5.74 19.21
C LYS A 143 1.14 7.08 18.95
N ASP A 144 1.20 7.59 17.72
CA ASP A 144 0.52 8.85 17.35
C ASP A 144 -0.99 8.69 17.48
N PHE A 145 -1.54 7.57 17.04
CA PHE A 145 -2.96 7.29 17.17
C PHE A 145 -3.38 7.09 18.64
N GLU A 146 -2.70 6.23 19.39
CA GLU A 146 -3.01 5.90 20.79
C GLU A 146 -2.89 7.11 21.72
N SER A 147 -1.98 8.04 21.42
CA SER A 147 -1.85 9.30 22.16
C SER A 147 -2.76 10.42 21.67
N GLY A 148 -3.61 10.16 20.65
CA GLY A 148 -4.51 11.17 20.09
C GLY A 148 -3.81 12.22 19.22
N LYS A 149 -2.57 11.96 18.78
CA LYS A 149 -1.73 12.90 18.02
C LYS A 149 -1.64 12.62 16.53
N LEU A 150 -2.47 11.74 15.99
CA LEU A 150 -2.41 11.40 14.57
C LEU A 150 -2.69 12.61 13.65
N TRP A 151 -3.58 13.50 14.06
CA TRP A 151 -3.81 14.76 13.36
C TRP A 151 -2.57 15.66 13.36
N GLU A 152 -1.95 15.84 14.52
CA GLU A 152 -0.72 16.61 14.69
C GLU A 152 0.43 16.01 13.86
N PHE A 153 0.52 14.69 13.78
CA PHE A 153 1.48 14.01 12.91
C PHE A 153 1.32 14.45 11.45
N TYR A 154 0.10 14.51 10.90
CA TYR A 154 -0.11 14.94 9.52
C TYR A 154 0.22 16.41 9.30
N GLU A 155 -0.11 17.28 10.25
CA GLU A 155 0.32 18.69 10.18
C GLU A 155 1.83 18.81 10.13
N ASN A 156 2.54 18.13 11.04
CA ASN A 156 3.99 18.13 11.09
C ASN A 156 4.61 17.55 9.82
N ALA A 157 4.05 16.47 9.26
CA ALA A 157 4.54 15.89 8.02
C ALA A 157 4.46 16.91 6.88
N LEU A 158 3.31 17.58 6.69
CA LEU A 158 3.16 18.59 5.63
C LEU A 158 4.02 19.83 5.83
N GLN A 159 4.41 20.16 7.07
CA GLN A 159 5.28 21.31 7.37
C GLN A 159 6.76 20.99 7.19
N ASN A 160 7.15 19.71 7.13
CA ASN A 160 8.55 19.28 7.14
C ASN A 160 8.84 18.27 6.02
N LEU A 161 8.19 18.39 4.87
CA LEU A 161 8.53 17.59 3.70
C LEU A 161 9.94 17.94 3.22
N GLU A 162 10.68 16.92 2.83
CA GLU A 162 11.97 17.12 2.17
C GLU A 162 11.74 17.47 0.68
N GLU A 163 12.74 18.09 0.05
CA GLU A 163 12.70 18.32 -1.38
C GLU A 163 12.64 16.98 -2.13
N GLY A 164 11.81 16.92 -3.17
CA GLY A 164 11.59 15.73 -3.99
C GLY A 164 10.20 15.12 -3.82
N ILE A 165 10.06 13.83 -4.19
CA ILE A 165 8.78 13.12 -4.18
C ILE A 165 8.52 12.52 -2.80
N ASN A 166 7.49 13.02 -2.13
CA ASN A 166 7.04 12.55 -0.83
C ASN A 166 5.68 11.86 -0.94
N LEU A 167 5.49 10.78 -0.22
CA LEU A 167 4.22 10.06 -0.12
C LEU A 167 3.73 10.06 1.33
N ILE A 168 2.49 10.48 1.56
CA ILE A 168 1.82 10.30 2.84
C ILE A 168 0.82 9.15 2.70
N LEU A 169 1.03 8.06 3.44
CA LEU A 169 0.15 6.91 3.43
C LEU A 169 -1.05 7.14 4.35
N THR A 170 -2.23 6.99 3.80
CA THR A 170 -3.49 7.16 4.50
C THR A 170 -4.50 6.08 4.10
N HIS A 171 -5.48 5.84 4.97
CA HIS A 171 -6.52 4.85 4.74
C HIS A 171 -7.90 5.45 5.03
N PRO A 172 -8.30 6.53 4.36
CA PRO A 172 -9.50 7.28 4.73
C PRO A 172 -10.77 6.45 4.58
N ALA A 173 -11.61 6.47 5.62
CA ALA A 173 -12.95 5.89 5.60
C ALA A 173 -13.87 6.58 6.60
N PHE A 174 -15.18 6.34 6.51
CA PHE A 174 -16.14 6.73 7.53
C PHE A 174 -16.09 5.79 8.74
N ASP A 175 -16.36 6.33 9.92
CA ASP A 175 -16.51 5.53 11.17
C ASP A 175 -17.96 5.01 11.28
N ASP A 176 -18.37 4.22 10.29
CA ASP A 176 -19.69 3.62 10.22
C ASP A 176 -19.69 2.16 10.72
N ASP A 177 -20.86 1.53 10.74
CA ASP A 177 -21.03 0.17 11.26
C ASP A 177 -20.32 -0.88 10.38
N GLU A 178 -20.23 -0.64 9.07
CA GLU A 178 -19.49 -1.51 8.15
C GLU A 178 -18.00 -1.49 8.51
N MET A 179 -17.39 -0.31 8.58
CA MET A 179 -15.97 -0.18 8.90
C MET A 179 -15.64 -0.69 10.31
N LYS A 180 -16.49 -0.44 11.31
CA LYS A 180 -16.35 -1.01 12.66
C LYS A 180 -16.39 -2.52 12.66
N SER A 181 -17.26 -3.12 11.86
CA SER A 181 -17.37 -4.58 11.71
C SER A 181 -16.12 -5.18 11.09
N ILE A 182 -15.57 -4.54 10.03
CA ILE A 182 -14.35 -4.99 9.33
C ILE A 182 -13.16 -4.92 10.29
N THR A 183 -13.03 -3.81 11.02
CA THR A 183 -11.85 -3.51 11.84
C THR A 183 -11.99 -3.90 13.30
N ILE A 184 -12.91 -4.83 13.62
CA ILE A 184 -13.11 -5.31 14.99
C ILE A 184 -11.80 -5.86 15.55
N ASN A 185 -11.46 -5.51 16.79
CA ASN A 185 -10.21 -5.84 17.46
C ASN A 185 -8.92 -5.30 16.78
N HIS A 186 -9.07 -4.40 15.80
CA HIS A 186 -7.98 -3.73 15.11
C HIS A 186 -8.07 -2.21 15.30
N PRO A 187 -7.72 -1.67 16.48
CA PRO A 187 -7.79 -0.22 16.73
C PRO A 187 -6.83 0.56 15.83
N ASN A 188 -5.62 0.03 15.63
CA ASN A 188 -4.63 0.61 14.72
C ASN A 188 -5.04 0.34 13.27
N PHE A 189 -5.08 1.38 12.45
CA PHE A 189 -5.68 1.40 11.11
C PHE A 189 -7.18 1.00 11.10
N GLY A 190 -7.83 1.01 12.27
CA GLY A 190 -9.25 0.73 12.42
C GLY A 190 -10.15 1.92 12.04
N SER A 191 -11.47 1.78 12.27
CA SER A 191 -12.47 2.75 11.82
C SER A 191 -12.21 4.17 12.32
N LYS A 192 -11.81 4.34 13.59
CA LYS A 192 -11.49 5.66 14.17
C LYS A 192 -10.23 6.29 13.55
N TRP A 193 -9.18 5.50 13.32
CA TRP A 193 -7.99 5.98 12.63
C TRP A 193 -8.34 6.49 11.24
N ARG A 194 -9.03 5.66 10.47
CA ARG A 194 -9.46 5.98 9.09
C ARG A 194 -10.36 7.21 9.01
N LYS A 195 -11.16 7.44 10.04
CA LYS A 195 -11.97 8.66 10.16
C LYS A 195 -11.10 9.90 10.36
N ILE A 196 -10.03 9.80 11.17
CA ILE A 196 -9.07 10.90 11.33
C ILE A 196 -8.37 11.20 10.00
N ASP A 197 -7.94 10.17 9.27
CA ASP A 197 -7.37 10.33 7.92
C ASP A 197 -8.35 11.10 7.02
N TYR A 198 -9.60 10.64 6.96
CA TYR A 198 -10.63 11.30 6.15
C TYR A 198 -10.82 12.75 6.56
N ASP A 199 -10.99 13.01 7.85
CA ASP A 199 -11.26 14.35 8.37
C ASP A 199 -10.09 15.31 8.12
N PHE A 200 -8.86 14.87 8.33
CA PHE A 200 -7.68 15.69 8.10
C PHE A 200 -7.53 16.05 6.62
N PHE A 201 -7.49 15.05 5.73
CA PHE A 201 -7.20 15.27 4.31
C PHE A 201 -8.35 15.96 3.54
N THR A 202 -9.56 16.01 4.11
CA THR A 202 -10.67 16.79 3.57
C THR A 202 -10.84 18.18 4.22
N SER A 203 -10.05 18.48 5.25
CA SER A 203 -10.16 19.72 6.04
C SER A 203 -9.66 20.97 5.32
N ASN A 204 -10.14 22.12 5.77
CA ASN A 204 -9.59 23.41 5.35
C ASN A 204 -8.15 23.61 5.88
N ARG A 205 -7.80 22.96 7.01
CA ARG A 205 -6.45 23.03 7.56
C ARG A 205 -5.43 22.34 6.65
N CYS A 206 -5.73 21.16 6.14
CA CYS A 206 -4.88 20.48 5.17
C CYS A 206 -4.68 21.35 3.92
N LYS A 207 -5.76 21.92 3.37
CA LYS A 207 -5.68 22.82 2.20
C LYS A 207 -4.79 24.05 2.46
N ALA A 208 -4.89 24.61 3.66
CA ALA A 208 -4.06 25.74 4.06
C ALA A 208 -2.58 25.36 4.12
N LEU A 209 -2.27 24.20 4.75
CA LEU A 209 -0.89 23.70 4.86
C LEU A 209 -0.26 23.42 3.49
N LEU A 210 -1.00 22.83 2.55
CA LEU A 210 -0.51 22.62 1.18
C LEU A 210 -0.11 23.95 0.54
N LYS A 211 -0.93 24.98 0.71
CA LYS A 211 -0.66 26.32 0.16
C LYS A 211 0.47 27.04 0.90
N GLU A 212 0.47 27.02 2.23
CA GLU A 212 1.45 27.69 3.09
C GLU A 212 2.87 27.16 2.88
N ASN A 213 3.00 25.87 2.56
CA ASN A 213 4.29 25.20 2.35
C ASN A 213 4.60 24.95 0.85
N GLU A 214 3.84 25.59 -0.05
CA GLU A 214 4.06 25.50 -1.51
C GLU A 214 4.12 24.05 -2.03
N ILE A 215 3.30 23.15 -1.44
CA ILE A 215 3.29 21.73 -1.80
C ILE A 215 2.48 21.53 -3.08
N GLU A 216 3.10 20.97 -4.10
CA GLU A 216 2.45 20.54 -5.32
C GLU A 216 1.97 19.09 -5.19
N LEU A 217 0.67 18.86 -5.46
CA LEU A 217 0.11 17.51 -5.54
C LEU A 217 0.31 16.97 -6.96
N VAL A 218 0.99 15.85 -7.04
CA VAL A 218 1.25 15.14 -8.31
C VAL A 218 0.57 13.78 -8.29
N ASP A 219 0.19 13.26 -9.44
CA ASP A 219 -0.22 11.87 -9.57
C ASP A 219 0.88 11.01 -10.24
N TRP A 220 0.77 9.69 -10.16
CA TRP A 220 1.79 8.79 -10.69
C TRP A 220 2.01 8.95 -12.19
N ARG A 221 1.00 9.41 -12.93
CA ARG A 221 1.10 9.65 -14.38
C ARG A 221 1.93 10.88 -14.72
N ASP A 222 2.09 11.80 -13.76
CA ASP A 222 2.95 12.98 -13.90
C ASP A 222 4.43 12.63 -13.67
N LEU A 223 4.68 11.51 -12.96
CA LEU A 223 6.03 11.03 -12.68
C LEU A 223 6.58 10.34 -13.93
N LYS A 224 7.64 10.91 -14.51
CA LYS A 224 8.32 10.32 -15.68
C LYS A 224 9.18 9.15 -15.22
N ILE A 225 8.96 8.00 -15.82
CA ILE A 225 9.80 6.80 -15.74
C ILE A 225 10.71 6.75 -16.94
#